data_c385a5c2ad260c05774c4a2eb66d69de
#
_entry.id   c385a5c2ad260c05774c4a2eb66d69de
#
_cell.length_a   1.000
_cell.length_b   1.000
_cell.length_c   1.000
_cell.angle_alpha   90.00
_cell.angle_beta   90.00
_cell.angle_gamma   90.00
#
_symmetry.space_group_name_H-M   'P 1'
#
loop_
_entity.id
_entity.type
_entity.pdbx_description
1 polymer ?
#
loop_
_entity_poly.entity_id
_entity_poly.type
_entity_poly.pdbx_seq_one_letter_code
_entity_poly.pdbx_strand_id
1 'polypeptide(L)'
;LSDNAAFVATVQGAGAPYLPTGRDLGAFGGPAGQVIPTTPGVSDSAFTACAAAAAIAPLFGYNYLDSVQTNLDGNNLLNAPELTFSAGAEYTHYFDGGISATARVDYYWQDEFYSTTFNRAQDLIDSWDVWNAQFTVYGKDQQWYAKFFVQNIEDDDEIVGTYQTDPSSGLFTNGFFIEPRLYGLTVGVSLN
;
A
#
# COMPACT_ATOMS: atom_id res chain seq x y z
N LEU A 1 -10.06 -6.73 -21.86
CA LEU A 1 -10.92 -7.82 -21.34
C LEU A 1 -12.15 -7.28 -20.61
N SER A 2 -12.02 -6.18 -19.84
CA SER A 2 -13.12 -5.57 -19.09
C SER A 2 -14.25 -5.05 -19.99
N ASP A 3 -13.94 -4.68 -21.23
CA ASP A 3 -14.89 -4.08 -22.17
C ASP A 3 -15.68 -5.11 -22.99
N ASN A 4 -15.37 -6.40 -22.82
CA ASN A 4 -16.08 -7.48 -23.50
C ASN A 4 -16.93 -8.31 -22.51
N ALA A 5 -18.18 -7.91 -22.34
CA ALA A 5 -19.11 -8.56 -21.41
C ALA A 5 -19.33 -10.06 -21.72
N ALA A 6 -19.29 -10.47 -22.99
CA ALA A 6 -19.47 -11.85 -23.38
C ALA A 6 -18.27 -12.73 -22.96
N PHE A 7 -17.05 -12.22 -23.14
CA PHE A 7 -15.84 -12.91 -22.69
C PHE A 7 -15.77 -13.02 -21.18
N VAL A 8 -16.03 -11.92 -20.47
CA VAL A 8 -16.07 -11.89 -19.00
C VAL A 8 -17.13 -12.86 -18.48
N ALA A 9 -18.33 -12.86 -19.03
CA ALA A 9 -19.41 -13.78 -18.64
C ALA A 9 -19.03 -15.24 -18.89
N THR A 10 -18.31 -15.54 -19.97
CA THR A 10 -17.85 -16.91 -20.27
C THR A 10 -16.79 -17.36 -19.25
N VAL A 11 -15.83 -16.53 -18.93
CA VAL A 11 -14.80 -16.84 -17.91
C VAL A 11 -15.40 -16.96 -16.53
N GLN A 12 -16.33 -16.09 -16.14
CA GLN A 12 -17.03 -16.13 -14.87
C GLN A 12 -18.04 -17.28 -14.79
N GLY A 13 -18.79 -17.54 -15.86
CA GLY A 13 -19.77 -18.63 -15.94
C GLY A 13 -19.13 -20.02 -15.87
N ALA A 14 -17.87 -20.15 -16.23
CA ALA A 14 -17.09 -21.38 -16.05
C ALA A 14 -16.76 -21.71 -14.57
N GLY A 15 -17.13 -20.82 -13.66
CA GLY A 15 -16.98 -21.06 -12.22
C GLY A 15 -15.54 -21.14 -11.74
N ALA A 16 -14.61 -20.55 -12.52
CA ALA A 16 -13.20 -20.75 -12.24
C ALA A 16 -12.51 -19.55 -11.63
N PRO A 17 -11.80 -19.74 -10.53
CA PRO A 17 -10.43 -19.24 -10.48
C PRO A 17 -9.43 -20.20 -11.14
N TYR A 18 -9.77 -21.47 -11.34
CA TYR A 18 -8.83 -22.48 -11.84
C TYR A 18 -9.49 -23.41 -12.85
N LEU A 19 -9.10 -23.30 -14.13
CA LEU A 19 -9.40 -24.32 -15.15
C LEU A 19 -8.21 -25.27 -15.25
N PRO A 20 -8.35 -26.57 -14.95
CA PRO A 20 -7.24 -27.51 -15.08
C PRO A 20 -6.83 -27.65 -16.56
N THR A 21 -5.54 -27.52 -16.85
CA THR A 21 -4.98 -27.76 -18.17
C THR A 21 -5.25 -29.18 -18.65
N GLY A 22 -5.35 -29.39 -19.97
CA GLY A 22 -5.69 -30.70 -20.55
C GLY A 22 -7.18 -31.07 -20.49
N ARG A 23 -8.05 -30.19 -20.02
CA ARG A 23 -9.51 -30.40 -20.03
C ARG A 23 -10.16 -29.88 -21.32
N ASP A 24 -11.21 -30.57 -21.76
CA ASP A 24 -12.02 -30.14 -22.90
C ASP A 24 -12.77 -28.83 -22.55
N LEU A 25 -12.64 -27.81 -23.38
CA LEU A 25 -13.32 -26.54 -23.22
C LEU A 25 -14.85 -26.66 -23.27
N GLY A 26 -15.39 -27.73 -23.92
CA GLY A 26 -16.81 -28.02 -23.91
C GLY A 26 -17.40 -28.24 -22.51
N ALA A 27 -16.60 -28.73 -21.58
CA ALA A 27 -17.00 -28.89 -20.18
C ALA A 27 -17.20 -27.54 -19.44
N PHE A 28 -16.70 -26.42 -20.03
CA PHE A 28 -16.78 -25.08 -19.47
C PHE A 28 -17.55 -24.10 -20.36
N GLY A 29 -18.38 -24.61 -21.29
CA GLY A 29 -19.21 -23.79 -22.20
C GLY A 29 -18.50 -23.26 -23.43
N GLY A 30 -17.28 -23.70 -23.70
CA GLY A 30 -16.54 -23.44 -24.93
C GLY A 30 -16.83 -24.48 -26.03
N PRO A 31 -16.15 -24.40 -27.18
CA PRO A 31 -16.26 -25.37 -28.25
C PRO A 31 -15.83 -26.76 -27.81
N ALA A 32 -16.69 -27.78 -28.02
CA ALA A 32 -16.36 -29.16 -27.71
C ALA A 32 -15.20 -29.68 -28.57
N GLY A 33 -14.33 -30.48 -27.98
CA GLY A 33 -13.16 -31.06 -28.64
C GLY A 33 -11.92 -30.16 -28.66
N GLN A 34 -12.00 -28.94 -28.16
CA GLN A 34 -10.82 -28.10 -27.95
C GLN A 34 -10.30 -28.27 -26.51
N VAL A 35 -9.01 -28.52 -26.41
CA VAL A 35 -8.32 -28.76 -25.12
C VAL A 35 -7.53 -27.52 -24.73
N ILE A 36 -7.59 -27.17 -23.45
CA ILE A 36 -6.75 -26.08 -22.92
C ILE A 36 -5.28 -26.47 -23.04
N PRO A 37 -4.45 -25.65 -23.74
CA PRO A 37 -3.06 -26.00 -23.97
C PRO A 37 -2.29 -26.13 -22.65
N THR A 38 -1.44 -27.14 -22.55
CA THR A 38 -0.48 -27.26 -21.46
C THR A 38 0.69 -26.30 -21.69
N THR A 39 1.03 -25.49 -20.71
CA THR A 39 2.22 -24.64 -20.76
C THR A 39 3.40 -25.40 -20.17
N PRO A 40 4.51 -25.62 -20.92
CA PRO A 40 5.68 -26.30 -20.37
C PRO A 40 6.21 -25.61 -19.11
N GLY A 41 6.40 -26.35 -18.04
CA GLY A 41 6.92 -25.84 -16.77
C GLY A 41 5.86 -25.33 -15.79
N VAL A 42 4.58 -25.31 -16.16
CA VAL A 42 3.46 -25.01 -15.25
C VAL A 42 2.80 -26.33 -14.86
N SER A 43 2.63 -26.59 -13.57
CA SER A 43 1.93 -27.80 -13.12
C SER A 43 0.45 -27.72 -13.48
N ASP A 44 -0.18 -28.84 -13.82
CA ASP A 44 -1.60 -28.94 -14.17
C ASP A 44 -2.56 -28.43 -13.07
N SER A 45 -2.05 -28.27 -11.86
CA SER A 45 -2.77 -27.72 -10.71
C SER A 45 -2.65 -26.19 -10.56
N ALA A 46 -1.79 -25.53 -11.36
CA ALA A 46 -1.48 -24.10 -11.22
C ALA A 46 -2.10 -23.25 -12.34
N PHE A 47 -3.31 -23.58 -12.78
CA PHE A 47 -3.97 -22.80 -13.81
C PHE A 47 -4.60 -21.53 -13.24
N THR A 48 -4.00 -20.38 -13.55
CA THR A 48 -4.52 -19.08 -13.13
C THR A 48 -5.65 -18.59 -14.05
N ALA A 49 -6.51 -17.69 -13.57
CA ALA A 49 -7.52 -17.02 -14.39
C ALA A 49 -6.91 -16.35 -15.63
N CYS A 50 -5.68 -15.87 -15.54
CA CYS A 50 -4.93 -15.29 -16.65
C CYS A 50 -4.57 -16.33 -17.73
N ALA A 51 -4.19 -17.55 -17.32
CA ALA A 51 -3.89 -18.63 -18.26
C ALA A 51 -5.18 -19.13 -18.95
N ALA A 52 -6.31 -19.19 -18.22
CA ALA A 52 -7.63 -19.45 -18.80
C ALA A 52 -7.99 -18.38 -19.83
N ALA A 53 -7.81 -17.13 -19.49
CA ALA A 53 -8.07 -16.02 -20.41
C ALA A 53 -7.19 -16.10 -21.66
N ALA A 54 -5.90 -16.44 -21.52
CA ALA A 54 -4.99 -16.64 -22.65
C ALA A 54 -5.41 -17.78 -23.58
N ALA A 55 -5.91 -18.88 -23.03
CA ALA A 55 -6.39 -20.03 -23.80
C ALA A 55 -7.70 -19.77 -24.54
N ILE A 56 -8.59 -18.97 -23.96
CA ILE A 56 -9.96 -18.74 -24.46
C ILE A 56 -10.02 -17.50 -25.38
N ALA A 57 -9.21 -16.48 -25.15
CA ALA A 57 -9.25 -15.22 -25.89
C ALA A 57 -9.19 -15.41 -27.43
N PRO A 58 -8.34 -16.28 -28.00
CA PRO A 58 -8.27 -16.49 -29.44
C PRO A 58 -9.56 -17.04 -30.04
N LEU A 59 -10.38 -17.77 -29.28
CA LEU A 59 -11.65 -18.32 -29.74
C LEU A 59 -12.68 -17.22 -30.00
N PHE A 60 -12.51 -16.06 -29.43
CA PHE A 60 -13.35 -14.87 -29.61
C PHE A 60 -12.68 -13.82 -30.48
N GLY A 61 -11.56 -14.17 -31.13
CA GLY A 61 -10.84 -13.25 -32.02
C GLY A 61 -9.98 -12.20 -31.32
N TYR A 62 -9.69 -12.42 -30.02
CA TYR A 62 -8.83 -11.52 -29.24
C TYR A 62 -7.41 -12.06 -29.15
N ASN A 63 -6.43 -11.18 -29.23
CA ASN A 63 -5.07 -11.47 -28.80
C ASN A 63 -5.00 -11.25 -27.29
N TYR A 64 -4.69 -12.30 -26.54
CA TYR A 64 -4.58 -12.22 -25.09
C TYR A 64 -3.58 -11.14 -24.63
N LEU A 65 -2.43 -11.03 -25.31
CA LEU A 65 -1.40 -10.04 -24.95
C LEU A 65 -1.92 -8.60 -25.11
N ASP A 66 -2.66 -8.32 -26.16
CA ASP A 66 -3.25 -6.99 -26.38
C ASP A 66 -4.34 -6.68 -25.34
N SER A 67 -5.00 -7.71 -24.84
CA SER A 67 -6.12 -7.59 -23.90
C SER A 67 -5.71 -7.40 -22.43
N VAL A 68 -4.48 -7.80 -22.06
CA VAL A 68 -3.96 -7.70 -20.69
C VAL A 68 -2.86 -6.65 -20.54
N GLN A 69 -2.38 -6.10 -21.66
CA GLN A 69 -1.46 -4.97 -21.60
C GLN A 69 -2.20 -3.73 -21.15
N THR A 70 -1.72 -3.12 -20.09
CA THR A 70 -2.19 -1.83 -19.62
C THR A 70 -1.17 -0.78 -20.01
N ASN A 71 -1.61 0.25 -20.72
CA ASN A 71 -0.77 1.41 -20.96
C ASN A 71 -0.62 2.18 -19.66
N LEU A 72 0.62 2.33 -19.19
CA LEU A 72 0.99 3.07 -17.98
C LEU A 72 1.58 4.46 -18.32
N ASP A 73 1.57 4.83 -19.59
CA ASP A 73 2.09 6.14 -20.03
C ASP A 73 1.24 7.27 -19.43
N GLY A 74 1.92 8.19 -18.76
CA GLY A 74 1.29 9.29 -18.04
C GLY A 74 0.85 8.96 -16.60
N ASN A 75 1.03 7.74 -16.13
CA ASN A 75 0.78 7.40 -14.73
C ASN A 75 1.87 7.96 -13.82
N ASN A 76 1.48 8.35 -12.61
CA ASN A 76 2.41 8.73 -11.56
C ASN A 76 3.20 7.51 -11.07
N LEU A 77 4.42 7.74 -10.63
CA LEU A 77 5.23 6.67 -10.01
C LEU A 77 4.59 6.21 -8.70
N LEU A 78 4.64 4.91 -8.46
CA LEU A 78 4.14 4.36 -7.19
C LEU A 78 4.97 4.84 -6.00
N ASN A 79 4.31 5.07 -4.87
CA ASN A 79 4.92 5.53 -3.62
C ASN A 79 5.80 6.78 -3.77
N ALA A 80 5.44 7.66 -4.70
CA ALA A 80 6.19 8.86 -5.01
C ALA A 80 5.26 10.09 -4.95
N PRO A 81 5.02 10.65 -3.76
CA PRO A 81 4.28 11.91 -3.64
C PRO A 81 5.02 13.03 -4.37
N GLU A 82 4.27 13.95 -4.98
CA GLU A 82 4.88 15.07 -5.74
C GLU A 82 5.62 16.04 -4.81
N LEU A 83 5.10 16.22 -3.61
CA LEU A 83 5.69 17.11 -2.62
C LEU A 83 5.64 16.51 -1.21
N THR A 84 6.72 16.70 -0.47
CA THR A 84 6.76 16.49 0.97
C THR A 84 7.31 17.74 1.64
N PHE A 85 6.78 18.06 2.81
CA PHE A 85 7.22 19.21 3.58
C PHE A 85 7.46 18.82 5.03
N SER A 86 8.57 19.25 5.60
CA SER A 86 8.84 19.12 7.03
C SER A 86 9.37 20.41 7.62
N ALA A 87 8.91 20.75 8.80
CA ALA A 87 9.39 21.91 9.55
C ALA A 87 9.48 21.58 11.04
N GLY A 88 10.46 22.13 11.71
CA GLY A 88 10.61 22.01 13.15
C GLY A 88 11.01 23.32 13.78
N ALA A 89 10.54 23.57 14.99
CA ALA A 89 10.92 24.72 15.79
C ALA A 89 11.30 24.25 17.20
N GLU A 90 12.41 24.77 17.68
CA GLU A 90 12.92 24.48 19.00
C GLU A 90 13.28 25.78 19.73
N TYR A 91 12.92 25.85 21.01
CA TYR A 91 13.28 26.95 21.88
C TYR A 91 13.78 26.44 23.21
N THR A 92 14.96 26.91 23.62
CA THR A 92 15.55 26.59 24.92
C THR A 92 15.60 27.83 25.77
N HIS A 93 15.07 27.73 26.97
CA HIS A 93 15.17 28.75 28.02
C HIS A 93 16.11 28.29 29.12
N TYR A 94 17.02 29.18 29.53
CA TYR A 94 17.97 28.96 30.61
C TYR A 94 17.51 29.71 31.84
N PHE A 95 17.31 28.98 32.92
CA PHE A 95 16.94 29.54 34.24
C PHE A 95 18.17 29.79 35.11
N ASP A 96 18.01 30.67 36.09
CA ASP A 96 19.01 30.83 37.11
C ASP A 96 19.22 29.51 37.88
N GLY A 97 20.48 29.19 38.24
CA GLY A 97 20.82 27.94 38.91
C GLY A 97 21.21 26.76 38.01
N GLY A 98 21.31 27.00 36.67
CA GLY A 98 21.85 26.00 35.74
C GLY A 98 20.82 25.00 35.21
N ILE A 99 19.55 25.26 35.42
CA ILE A 99 18.44 24.48 34.84
C ILE A 99 18.11 25.04 33.47
N SER A 100 17.77 24.18 32.50
CA SER A 100 17.22 24.62 31.21
C SER A 100 15.98 23.83 30.84
N ALA A 101 15.12 24.45 30.05
CA ALA A 101 13.96 23.80 29.51
C ALA A 101 13.91 24.02 27.98
N THR A 102 13.72 22.96 27.23
CA THR A 102 13.63 22.97 25.78
C THR A 102 12.25 22.49 25.35
N ALA A 103 11.56 23.29 24.57
CA ALA A 103 10.34 22.91 23.88
C ALA A 103 10.63 22.77 22.38
N ARG A 104 10.14 21.71 21.79
CA ARG A 104 10.26 21.43 20.36
C ARG A 104 8.93 20.98 19.79
N VAL A 105 8.63 21.46 18.57
CA VAL A 105 7.48 21.03 17.77
C VAL A 105 8.01 20.68 16.38
N ASP A 106 7.55 19.55 15.83
CA ASP A 106 7.86 19.10 14.50
C ASP A 106 6.55 18.87 13.74
N TYR A 107 6.53 19.29 12.49
CA TYR A 107 5.45 19.12 11.54
C TYR A 107 5.96 18.38 10.32
N TYR A 108 5.19 17.43 9.82
CA TYR A 108 5.41 16.75 8.55
C TYR A 108 4.12 16.73 7.76
N TRP A 109 4.20 16.98 6.47
CA TRP A 109 3.12 16.87 5.50
C TRP A 109 3.60 16.16 4.25
N GLN A 110 2.73 15.37 3.66
CA GLN A 110 2.97 14.64 2.42
C GLN A 110 1.76 14.74 1.52
N ASP A 111 2.01 14.98 0.22
CA ASP A 111 0.99 15.01 -0.81
C ASP A 111 0.45 13.61 -1.10
N GLU A 112 -0.67 13.54 -1.80
CA GLU A 112 -1.27 12.29 -2.27
C GLU A 112 -0.32 11.53 -3.18
N PHE A 113 -0.46 10.21 -3.20
CA PHE A 113 0.34 9.35 -4.09
C PHE A 113 -0.40 8.03 -4.36
N TYR A 114 0.03 7.32 -5.41
CA TYR A 114 -0.51 6.01 -5.71
C TYR A 114 0.33 4.88 -5.11
N SER A 115 -0.34 3.90 -4.50
CA SER A 115 0.29 2.70 -3.92
C SER A 115 0.63 1.64 -4.97
N THR A 116 0.12 1.76 -6.20
CA THR A 116 0.42 0.87 -7.33
C THR A 116 0.68 1.67 -8.62
N THR A 117 1.31 1.02 -9.61
CA THR A 117 1.59 1.63 -10.91
C THR A 117 0.36 1.85 -11.78
N PHE A 118 -0.80 1.29 -11.40
CA PHE A 118 -2.02 1.37 -12.21
C PHE A 118 -2.83 2.64 -11.98
N ASN A 119 -2.51 3.42 -10.96
CA ASN A 119 -3.16 4.69 -10.62
C ASN A 119 -4.70 4.61 -10.61
N ARG A 120 -5.24 3.53 -10.06
CA ARG A 120 -6.68 3.36 -9.89
C ARG A 120 -7.15 4.17 -8.69
N ALA A 121 -8.40 4.58 -8.68
CA ALA A 121 -8.97 5.36 -7.57
C ALA A 121 -8.80 4.69 -6.19
N GLN A 122 -8.86 3.35 -6.13
CA GLN A 122 -8.62 2.60 -4.89
C GLN A 122 -7.16 2.48 -4.48
N ASP A 123 -6.23 2.85 -5.35
CA ASP A 123 -4.80 2.81 -5.09
C ASP A 123 -4.27 4.19 -4.63
N LEU A 124 -5.13 5.21 -4.65
CA LEU A 124 -4.80 6.55 -4.19
C LEU A 124 -4.72 6.55 -2.66
N ILE A 125 -3.64 7.08 -2.15
CA ILE A 125 -3.44 7.44 -0.75
C ILE A 125 -3.56 8.95 -0.68
N ASP A 126 -4.50 9.44 0.10
CA ASP A 126 -4.73 10.86 0.27
C ASP A 126 -3.53 11.56 0.94
N SER A 127 -3.44 12.87 0.79
CA SER A 127 -2.44 13.67 1.49
C SER A 127 -2.71 13.64 3.00
N TRP A 128 -1.63 13.61 3.79
CA TRP A 128 -1.72 13.54 5.24
C TRP A 128 -0.62 14.36 5.91
N ASP A 129 -0.85 14.70 7.16
CA ASP A 129 0.14 15.40 7.97
C ASP A 129 0.19 14.87 9.41
N VAL A 130 1.23 15.26 10.12
CA VAL A 130 1.40 14.87 11.52
C VAL A 130 2.17 15.93 12.31
N TRP A 131 1.68 16.20 13.50
CA TRP A 131 2.31 17.06 14.47
C TRP A 131 2.88 16.26 15.62
N ASN A 132 4.12 16.56 15.97
CA ASN A 132 4.79 15.98 17.14
C ASN A 132 5.33 17.11 18.02
N ALA A 133 5.35 16.89 19.32
CA ALA A 133 5.96 17.86 20.25
C ALA A 133 6.72 17.14 21.37
N GLN A 134 7.73 17.82 21.87
CA GLN A 134 8.45 17.37 23.08
C GLN A 134 8.83 18.56 23.95
N PHE A 135 8.88 18.30 25.24
CA PHE A 135 9.33 19.24 26.24
C PHE A 135 10.33 18.55 27.17
N THR A 136 11.55 19.09 27.27
CA THR A 136 12.62 18.50 28.05
C THR A 136 13.12 19.52 29.06
N VAL A 137 13.23 19.11 30.32
CA VAL A 137 13.90 19.87 31.37
C VAL A 137 15.21 19.19 31.69
N TYR A 138 16.29 19.94 31.72
CA TYR A 138 17.61 19.51 32.12
C TYR A 138 17.96 20.13 33.47
N GLY A 139 18.47 19.33 34.38
CA GLY A 139 19.03 19.81 35.66
C GLY A 139 20.40 20.47 35.48
N LYS A 140 20.91 20.98 36.57
CA LYS A 140 22.23 21.61 36.60
C LYS A 140 23.29 20.68 35.99
N ASP A 141 24.15 21.24 35.14
CA ASP A 141 25.22 20.53 34.44
C ASP A 141 24.74 19.27 33.68
N GLN A 142 23.46 19.22 33.32
CA GLN A 142 22.80 18.11 32.65
C GLN A 142 22.91 16.76 33.39
N GLN A 143 23.07 16.77 34.67
CA GLN A 143 23.17 15.56 35.48
C GLN A 143 21.90 14.73 35.49
N TRP A 144 20.75 15.33 35.20
CA TRP A 144 19.48 14.65 35.02
C TRP A 144 18.64 15.38 33.96
N TYR A 145 17.72 14.66 33.32
CA TYR A 145 16.70 15.25 32.51
C TYR A 145 15.36 14.54 32.67
N ALA A 146 14.30 15.26 32.39
CA ALA A 146 12.96 14.73 32.23
C ALA A 146 12.40 15.22 30.90
N LYS A 147 12.00 14.30 30.02
CA LYS A 147 11.43 14.60 28.70
C LYS A 147 10.02 14.04 28.65
N PHE A 148 9.07 14.91 28.41
CA PHE A 148 7.72 14.59 27.99
C PHE A 148 7.63 14.71 26.47
N PHE A 149 6.95 13.78 25.81
CA PHE A 149 6.71 13.84 24.36
C PHE A 149 5.28 13.42 24.03
N VAL A 150 4.79 13.94 22.92
CA VAL A 150 3.56 13.50 22.28
C VAL A 150 3.83 13.39 20.78
N GLN A 151 3.44 12.26 20.20
CA GLN A 151 3.45 11.98 18.76
C GLN A 151 2.02 11.89 18.28
N ASN A 152 1.79 12.32 17.04
CA ASN A 152 0.46 12.43 16.46
C ASN A 152 -0.52 13.17 17.40
N ILE A 153 -0.28 14.49 17.55
CA ILE A 153 -1.03 15.34 18.49
C ILE A 153 -2.53 15.36 18.16
N GLU A 154 -2.87 15.33 16.88
CA GLU A 154 -4.24 15.42 16.40
C GLU A 154 -4.99 14.10 16.55
N ASP A 155 -4.27 12.99 16.74
CA ASP A 155 -4.81 11.62 16.85
C ASP A 155 -5.47 11.16 15.54
N ASP A 156 -4.89 11.58 14.43
CA ASP A 156 -5.37 11.22 13.10
C ASP A 156 -5.03 9.76 12.80
N ASP A 157 -5.92 9.09 12.07
CA ASP A 157 -5.84 7.69 11.68
C ASP A 157 -5.68 7.52 10.16
N GLU A 158 -4.82 8.36 9.57
CA GLU A 158 -4.57 8.40 8.13
C GLU A 158 -3.92 7.12 7.59
N ILE A 159 -4.32 6.72 6.39
CA ILE A 159 -3.72 5.59 5.69
C ILE A 159 -2.41 6.06 5.03
N VAL A 160 -1.31 5.47 5.43
CA VAL A 160 0.04 5.80 4.91
C VAL A 160 0.55 4.80 3.88
N GLY A 161 -0.20 3.76 3.60
CA GLY A 161 0.13 2.76 2.60
C GLY A 161 -0.92 1.67 2.49
N THR A 162 -0.92 0.97 1.35
CA THR A 162 -1.79 -0.18 1.14
C THR A 162 -1.03 -1.35 0.54
N TYR A 163 -1.52 -2.55 0.81
CA TYR A 163 -1.04 -3.80 0.23
C TYR A 163 -2.23 -4.62 -0.25
N GLN A 164 -2.24 -4.97 -1.53
CA GLN A 164 -3.25 -5.86 -2.09
C GLN A 164 -2.74 -7.30 -2.09
N THR A 165 -3.55 -8.22 -1.60
CA THR A 165 -3.25 -9.65 -1.63
C THR A 165 -3.33 -10.19 -3.06
N ASP A 166 -2.73 -11.38 -3.27
CA ASP A 166 -2.80 -12.07 -4.54
C ASP A 166 -4.20 -12.67 -4.82
N PRO A 167 -4.46 -13.12 -6.06
CA PRO A 167 -5.74 -13.69 -6.44
C PRO A 167 -6.14 -14.96 -5.64
N SER A 168 -5.16 -15.73 -5.13
CA SER A 168 -5.43 -16.93 -4.36
C SER A 168 -5.96 -16.62 -2.96
N SER A 169 -5.62 -15.44 -2.47
CA SER A 169 -6.03 -14.90 -1.16
C SER A 169 -7.30 -14.04 -1.23
N GLY A 170 -7.85 -13.79 -2.44
CA GLY A 170 -9.12 -13.08 -2.62
C GLY A 170 -9.00 -11.61 -2.99
N LEU A 171 -7.81 -11.09 -3.30
CA LEU A 171 -7.56 -9.72 -3.76
C LEU A 171 -8.01 -8.62 -2.78
N PHE A 172 -8.05 -8.90 -1.49
CA PHE A 172 -8.39 -7.87 -0.52
C PHE A 172 -7.21 -6.93 -0.25
N THR A 173 -7.52 -5.68 0.07
CA THR A 173 -6.55 -4.64 0.34
C THR A 173 -6.42 -4.43 1.85
N ASN A 174 -5.20 -4.45 2.35
CA ASN A 174 -4.86 -4.07 3.71
C ASN A 174 -4.36 -2.62 3.71
N GLY A 175 -4.84 -1.82 4.66
CA GLY A 175 -4.34 -0.48 4.92
C GLY A 175 -3.33 -0.48 6.07
N PHE A 176 -2.28 0.32 5.94
CA PHE A 176 -1.36 0.65 7.02
C PHE A 176 -1.66 2.08 7.46
N PHE A 177 -1.93 2.24 8.74
CA PHE A 177 -2.26 3.52 9.32
C PHE A 177 -1.03 4.16 9.95
N ILE A 178 -1.06 5.49 10.08
CA ILE A 178 -0.12 6.21 10.92
C ILE A 178 -0.25 5.70 12.37
N GLU A 179 0.84 5.79 13.14
CA GLU A 179 0.81 5.44 14.56
C GLU A 179 -0.21 6.34 15.30
N PRO A 180 -1.07 5.77 16.16
CA PRO A 180 -2.02 6.55 16.94
C PRO A 180 -1.29 7.50 17.89
N ARG A 181 -2.00 8.46 18.47
CA ARG A 181 -1.40 9.39 19.42
C ARG A 181 -0.72 8.66 20.56
N LEU A 182 0.59 8.88 20.66
CA LEU A 182 1.44 8.33 21.69
C LEU A 182 2.04 9.47 22.54
N TYR A 183 1.94 9.35 23.84
CA TYR A 183 2.64 10.24 24.76
C TYR A 183 3.43 9.45 25.79
N GLY A 184 4.52 10.03 26.25
CA GLY A 184 5.38 9.37 27.19
C GLY A 184 6.28 10.32 27.98
N LEU A 185 6.85 9.76 29.05
CA LEU A 185 7.82 10.42 29.90
C LEU A 185 9.11 9.61 29.93
N THR A 186 10.22 10.28 29.69
CA THR A 186 11.55 9.70 29.83
C THR A 186 12.32 10.47 30.92
N VAL A 187 12.93 9.77 31.86
CA VAL A 187 13.80 10.36 32.88
C VAL A 187 15.17 9.73 32.78
N GLY A 188 16.20 10.53 32.78
CA GLY A 188 17.59 10.08 32.75
C GLY A 188 18.45 10.78 33.83
N VAL A 189 19.43 10.04 34.35
CA VAL A 189 20.41 10.53 35.35
C VAL A 189 21.80 10.10 34.87
N SER A 190 22.75 11.03 34.90
CA SER A 190 24.18 10.77 34.67
C SER A 190 24.89 10.67 36.03
N LEU A 191 25.43 9.49 36.30
CA LEU A 191 26.26 9.26 37.52
C LEU A 191 27.72 9.44 37.10
N ASN A 192 28.33 10.56 37.55
CA ASN A 192 29.75 10.84 37.37
C ASN A 192 30.51 10.49 38.66
#